data_bb763b901f3280725d5688fe762c93c7
#
_entry.id   bb763b901f3280725d5688fe762c93c7
#
_cell.length_a   1.000
_cell.length_b   1.000
_cell.length_c   1.000
_cell.angle_alpha   90.00
_cell.angle_beta   90.00
_cell.angle_gamma   90.00
#
_symmetry.space_group_name_H-M   'P 1'
#
loop_
_entity.id
_entity.type
_entity.pdbx_description
1 polymer ?
#
loop_
_entity_poly.entity_id
_entity_poly.type
_entity_poly.pdbx_seq_one_letter_code
_entity_poly.pdbx_strand_id
1 'polypeptide(L)'
;MADIDDSNFNNIIKQIIKKSLFTERQIQIILNRKNLSEFEFGISKGAYFRQVSQSREKLMGLFYSIILLRGLGILLPDDIDVISRLAEQVSVIKNSDVFPEKEEQVTNVIDKLVRQACGM
;
A
#
# COMPACT_ATOMS: atom_id res chain seq x y z
N MET A 1 -17.23 18.03 5.47
CA MET A 1 -16.69 17.70 5.45
C MET A 1 -15.97 17.32 4.86
N ALA A 2 -15.98 17.58 4.56
CA ALA A 2 -15.34 17.22 3.90
C ALA A 2 -14.26 16.80 4.02
N ASP A 3 -13.71 17.38 4.43
CA ASP A 3 -12.70 16.95 4.76
C ASP A 3 -12.88 15.69 5.03
N ILE A 4 -13.75 15.31 4.75
CA ILE A 4 -13.99 14.02 4.89
C ILE A 4 -12.99 13.24 4.25
N ASP A 5 -12.41 12.41 4.95
CA ASP A 5 -11.43 11.55 4.44
C ASP A 5 -12.10 10.49 3.62
N ASP A 6 -12.11 10.73 2.33
CA ASP A 6 -12.73 9.83 1.40
C ASP A 6 -12.05 8.49 1.31
N SER A 7 -10.83 8.38 1.85
CA SER A 7 -10.04 7.17 1.68
C SER A 7 -10.48 6.04 2.58
N ASN A 8 -11.12 6.33 3.70
CA ASN A 8 -11.41 5.35 4.74
C ASN A 8 -10.16 4.67 5.29
N PHE A 9 -8.98 5.23 5.02
CA PHE A 9 -7.72 4.69 5.53
C PHE A 9 -7.35 5.35 6.84
N ASN A 10 -6.87 4.55 7.80
CA ASN A 10 -6.33 5.12 9.02
C ASN A 10 -4.95 5.72 8.76
N ASN A 11 -4.38 6.40 9.76
CA ASN A 11 -3.12 7.12 9.59
C ASN A 11 -1.95 6.20 9.27
N ILE A 12 -1.94 4.99 9.82
CA ILE A 12 -0.87 4.03 9.54
C ILE A 12 -0.87 3.66 8.07
N ILE A 13 -2.04 3.33 7.53
CA ILE A 13 -2.18 2.98 6.11
C ILE A 13 -1.76 4.16 5.24
N LYS A 14 -2.19 5.38 5.58
CA LYS A 14 -1.80 6.57 4.81
C LYS A 14 -0.29 6.77 4.79
N GLN A 15 0.38 6.53 5.91
CA GLN A 15 1.84 6.65 5.96
C GLN A 15 2.53 5.60 5.12
N ILE A 16 2.02 4.36 5.13
CA ILE A 16 2.56 3.30 4.30
C ILE A 16 2.39 3.65 2.82
N ILE A 17 1.21 4.16 2.45
CA ILE A 17 0.95 4.58 1.06
C ILE A 17 1.96 5.64 0.64
N LYS A 18 2.24 6.63 1.49
CA LYS A 18 3.20 7.70 1.16
C LYS A 18 4.59 7.16 0.87
N LYS A 19 4.99 6.09 1.51
CA LYS A 19 6.30 5.48 1.32
C LYS A 19 6.31 4.44 0.20
N SER A 20 5.15 4.07 -0.30
CA SER A 20 5.02 3.08 -1.37
C SER A 20 5.21 3.73 -2.74
N LEU A 21 5.09 2.92 -3.78
CA LEU A 21 5.14 3.40 -5.16
C LEU A 21 3.78 3.88 -5.67
N PHE A 22 2.75 3.82 -4.83
CA PHE A 22 1.39 4.16 -5.21
C PHE A 22 0.93 5.44 -4.54
N THR A 23 0.00 6.14 -5.19
CA THR A 23 -0.73 7.23 -4.55
C THR A 23 -1.96 6.65 -3.86
N GLU A 24 -2.56 7.44 -2.97
CA GLU A 24 -3.78 7.03 -2.30
C GLU A 24 -4.91 6.76 -3.29
N ARG A 25 -5.06 7.63 -4.31
CA ARG A 25 -6.06 7.45 -5.34
C ARG A 25 -5.84 6.15 -6.13
N GLN A 26 -4.59 5.82 -6.44
CA GLN A 26 -4.29 4.58 -7.14
C GLN A 26 -4.68 3.35 -6.31
N ILE A 27 -4.43 3.38 -5.01
CA ILE A 27 -4.84 2.29 -4.13
C ILE A 27 -6.37 2.18 -4.09
N GLN A 28 -7.08 3.30 -4.00
CA GLN A 28 -8.54 3.30 -4.04
C GLN A 28 -9.06 2.69 -5.34
N ILE A 29 -8.47 3.07 -6.47
CA ILE A 29 -8.85 2.53 -7.79
C ILE A 29 -8.64 1.02 -7.83
N ILE A 30 -7.48 0.55 -7.36
CA ILE A 30 -7.17 -0.89 -7.38
C ILE A 30 -8.16 -1.66 -6.50
N LEU A 31 -8.44 -1.16 -5.29
CA LEU A 31 -9.41 -1.80 -4.40
C LEU A 31 -10.79 -1.87 -5.04
N ASN A 32 -11.21 -0.79 -5.68
CA ASN A 32 -12.49 -0.73 -6.36
C ASN A 32 -12.56 -1.74 -7.51
N ARG A 33 -11.54 -1.77 -8.35
CA ARG A 33 -11.51 -2.67 -9.52
C ARG A 33 -11.42 -4.15 -9.11
N LYS A 34 -10.87 -4.43 -7.95
CA LYS A 34 -10.79 -5.82 -7.45
C LYS A 34 -11.98 -6.18 -6.57
N ASN A 35 -12.95 -5.29 -6.47
CA ASN A 35 -14.17 -5.51 -5.66
C ASN A 35 -13.87 -5.73 -4.17
N LEU A 36 -12.79 -5.10 -3.68
CA LEU A 36 -12.40 -5.19 -2.27
C LEU A 36 -12.95 -4.03 -1.44
N SER A 37 -13.27 -2.92 -2.08
CA SER A 37 -13.90 -1.77 -1.44
C SER A 37 -14.60 -0.94 -2.49
N GLU A 38 -15.60 -0.17 -2.07
CA GLU A 38 -16.30 0.75 -2.95
C GLU A 38 -15.93 2.17 -2.58
N PHE A 39 -15.66 2.99 -3.61
CA PHE A 39 -15.36 4.40 -3.46
C PHE A 39 -16.11 5.18 -4.53
N GLU A 40 -16.52 6.40 -4.19
CA GLU A 40 -17.07 7.35 -5.15
C GLU A 40 -15.97 8.35 -5.47
N PHE A 41 -15.62 8.48 -6.74
CA PHE A 41 -14.47 9.29 -7.13
C PHE A 41 -14.84 10.69 -7.60
N GLY A 42 -16.10 10.93 -7.95
CA GLY A 42 -16.55 12.25 -8.36
C GLY A 42 -15.87 12.80 -9.60
N ILE A 43 -15.41 11.93 -10.48
CA ILE A 43 -14.69 12.31 -11.69
C ILE A 43 -15.40 11.75 -12.92
N SER A 44 -15.05 12.26 -14.09
CA SER A 44 -15.64 11.77 -15.34
C SER A 44 -15.24 10.32 -15.60
N LYS A 45 -16.04 9.64 -16.42
CA LYS A 45 -15.76 8.26 -16.80
C LYS A 45 -14.42 8.13 -17.49
N GLY A 46 -14.09 9.09 -18.38
CA GLY A 46 -12.80 9.07 -19.06
C GLY A 46 -11.63 9.23 -18.12
N ALA A 47 -11.75 10.16 -17.15
CA ALA A 47 -10.71 10.34 -16.14
C ALA A 47 -10.55 9.10 -15.28
N TYR A 48 -11.67 8.46 -14.90
CA TYR A 48 -11.63 7.25 -14.11
C TYR A 48 -10.87 6.13 -14.85
N PHE A 49 -11.21 5.86 -16.09
CA PHE A 49 -10.54 4.78 -16.83
C PHE A 49 -9.09 5.07 -17.16
N ARG A 50 -8.72 6.35 -17.28
CA ARG A 50 -7.31 6.72 -17.42
C ARG A 50 -6.55 6.35 -16.16
N GLN A 51 -7.13 6.63 -14.99
CA GLN A 51 -6.51 6.28 -13.71
C GLN A 51 -6.48 4.76 -13.50
N VAL A 52 -7.48 4.03 -13.97
CA VAL A 52 -7.45 2.56 -13.96
C VAL A 52 -6.25 2.05 -14.75
N SER A 53 -6.03 2.59 -15.97
CA SER A 53 -4.89 2.17 -16.79
C SER A 53 -3.56 2.46 -16.11
N GLN A 54 -3.41 3.66 -15.54
CA GLN A 54 -2.18 4.05 -14.84
C GLN A 54 -1.92 3.15 -13.63
N SER A 55 -2.96 2.85 -12.87
CA SER A 55 -2.84 1.98 -11.69
C SER A 55 -2.49 0.55 -12.08
N ARG A 56 -3.09 0.07 -13.17
CA ARG A 56 -2.80 -1.27 -13.68
C ARG A 56 -1.34 -1.40 -14.11
N GLU A 57 -0.84 -0.43 -14.87
CA GLU A 57 0.55 -0.44 -15.32
C GLU A 57 1.51 -0.42 -14.16
N LYS A 58 1.21 0.38 -13.14
CA LYS A 58 2.07 0.47 -11.96
C LYS A 58 2.07 -0.85 -11.19
N LEU A 59 0.91 -1.48 -11.03
CA LEU A 59 0.81 -2.77 -10.34
C LEU A 59 1.54 -3.86 -11.12
N MET A 60 1.40 -3.89 -12.44
CA MET A 60 2.14 -4.83 -13.30
C MET A 60 3.64 -4.61 -13.15
N GLY A 61 4.08 -3.35 -13.14
CA GLY A 61 5.48 -3.01 -12.95
C GLY A 61 6.02 -3.50 -11.61
N LEU A 62 5.20 -3.44 -10.56
CA LEU A 62 5.58 -3.97 -9.25
C LEU A 62 5.80 -5.49 -9.33
N PHE A 63 4.90 -6.22 -9.98
CA PHE A 63 5.06 -7.67 -10.10
C PHE A 63 6.30 -8.04 -10.91
N TYR A 64 6.55 -7.34 -12.01
CA TYR A 64 7.80 -7.54 -12.77
C TYR A 64 9.03 -7.24 -11.91
N SER A 65 8.96 -6.19 -11.10
CA SER A 65 10.05 -5.84 -10.19
C SER A 65 10.31 -6.95 -9.17
N ILE A 66 9.28 -7.53 -8.60
CA ILE A 66 9.42 -8.63 -7.65
C ILE A 66 10.08 -9.84 -8.33
N ILE A 67 9.63 -10.18 -9.53
CA ILE A 67 10.20 -11.29 -10.29
C ILE A 67 11.70 -11.04 -10.53
N LEU A 68 12.03 -9.83 -10.95
CA LEU A 68 13.42 -9.45 -11.21
C LEU A 68 14.27 -9.54 -9.94
N LEU A 69 13.81 -8.95 -8.85
CA LEU A 69 14.56 -8.91 -7.60
C LEU A 69 14.74 -10.31 -7.01
N ARG A 70 13.72 -11.16 -7.13
CA ARG A 70 13.84 -12.56 -6.72
C ARG A 70 14.80 -13.33 -7.62
N GLY A 71 14.70 -13.12 -8.93
CA GLY A 71 15.52 -13.82 -9.91
C GLY A 71 17.01 -13.47 -9.79
N LEU A 72 17.31 -12.24 -9.42
CA LEU A 72 18.68 -11.78 -9.24
C LEU A 72 19.24 -12.05 -7.84
N GLY A 73 18.42 -12.60 -6.94
CA GLY A 73 18.86 -12.90 -5.58
C GLY A 73 18.94 -11.68 -4.67
N ILE A 74 18.32 -10.58 -5.08
CA ILE A 74 18.27 -9.36 -4.25
C ILE A 74 17.21 -9.52 -3.17
N LEU A 75 16.05 -10.04 -3.55
CA LEU A 75 14.94 -10.28 -2.62
C LEU A 75 14.96 -11.76 -2.26
N LEU A 76 15.29 -12.08 -1.02
CA LEU A 76 15.49 -13.45 -0.56
C LEU A 76 14.18 -14.02 0.02
N PRO A 77 14.07 -15.37 0.13
CA PRO A 77 12.88 -15.98 0.76
C PRO A 77 12.60 -15.44 2.16
N ASP A 78 13.63 -15.21 2.97
CA ASP A 78 13.47 -14.66 4.31
C ASP A 78 12.88 -13.25 4.28
N ASP A 79 13.26 -12.44 3.28
CA ASP A 79 12.69 -11.10 3.11
C ASP A 79 11.19 -11.18 2.80
N ILE A 80 10.80 -12.14 1.97
CA ILE A 80 9.38 -12.38 1.66
C ILE A 80 8.62 -12.77 2.92
N ASP A 81 9.20 -13.61 3.77
CA ASP A 81 8.57 -14.01 5.01
C ASP A 81 8.35 -12.82 5.96
N VAL A 82 9.35 -11.94 6.07
CA VAL A 82 9.23 -10.73 6.88
C VAL A 82 8.14 -9.82 6.33
N ILE A 83 8.15 -9.60 5.02
CA ILE A 83 7.14 -8.77 4.36
C ILE A 83 5.74 -9.34 4.59
N SER A 84 5.58 -10.65 4.46
CA SER A 84 4.29 -11.32 4.66
C SER A 84 3.78 -11.15 6.08
N ARG A 85 4.66 -11.26 7.08
CA ARG A 85 4.27 -11.08 8.48
C ARG A 85 3.87 -9.64 8.77
N LEU A 86 4.60 -8.67 8.21
CA LEU A 86 4.23 -7.25 8.33
C LEU A 86 2.88 -6.99 7.67
N ALA A 87 2.66 -7.59 6.50
CA ALA A 87 1.39 -7.44 5.78
C ALA A 87 0.22 -8.00 6.58
N GLU A 88 0.41 -9.12 7.28
CA GLU A 88 -0.63 -9.67 8.14
C GLU A 88 -0.98 -8.71 9.27
N GLN A 89 0.02 -8.08 9.90
CA GLN A 89 -0.22 -7.10 10.94
C GLN A 89 -0.95 -5.87 10.41
N VAL A 90 -0.57 -5.39 9.23
CA VAL A 90 -1.25 -4.29 8.58
C VAL A 90 -2.70 -4.64 8.29
N SER A 91 -2.96 -5.88 7.87
CA SER A 91 -4.31 -6.37 7.61
C SER A 91 -5.18 -6.34 8.85
N VAL A 92 -4.61 -6.64 10.02
CA VAL A 92 -5.34 -6.62 11.29
C VAL A 92 -5.70 -5.19 11.71
N ILE A 93 -4.77 -4.24 11.55
CA ILE A 93 -4.94 -2.88 12.07
C ILE A 93 -5.55 -1.90 11.06
N LYS A 94 -5.74 -2.30 9.82
CA LYS A 94 -6.16 -1.37 8.74
C LYS A 94 -7.51 -0.69 8.98
N ASN A 95 -8.38 -1.32 9.75
CA ASN A 95 -9.71 -0.78 10.06
C ASN A 95 -9.85 -0.39 11.52
N SER A 96 -8.74 -0.38 12.26
CA SER A 96 -8.76 -0.10 13.69
C SER A 96 -8.42 1.35 13.97
N ASP A 97 -8.98 1.89 15.04
CA ASP A 97 -8.53 3.15 15.59
C ASP A 97 -7.31 2.86 16.44
N VAL A 98 -6.22 3.55 16.15
CA VAL A 98 -4.96 3.34 16.84
C VAL A 98 -4.55 4.65 17.50
N PHE A 99 -4.15 4.57 18.76
CA PHE A 99 -3.68 5.74 19.50
C PHE A 99 -2.38 6.28 18.89
N PRO A 100 -2.14 7.60 18.93
CA PRO A 100 -0.96 8.19 18.30
C PRO A 100 0.37 7.57 18.72
N GLU A 101 0.53 7.21 19.99
CA GLU A 101 1.76 6.56 20.43
C GLU A 101 1.95 5.21 19.78
N LYS A 102 0.86 4.48 19.61
CA LYS A 102 0.89 3.18 18.98
C LYS A 102 1.18 3.31 17.49
N GLU A 103 0.61 4.31 16.83
CA GLU A 103 0.90 4.58 15.43
C GLU A 103 2.37 4.77 15.20
N GLU A 104 3.02 5.59 16.03
CA GLU A 104 4.44 5.85 15.91
C GLU A 104 5.25 4.58 16.10
N GLN A 105 4.91 3.76 17.10
CA GLN A 105 5.60 2.50 17.34
C GLN A 105 5.49 1.57 16.14
N VAL A 106 4.29 1.41 15.61
CA VAL A 106 4.05 0.51 14.48
C VAL A 106 4.81 0.99 13.23
N THR A 107 4.72 2.27 12.91
CA THR A 107 5.40 2.80 11.73
C THR A 107 6.91 2.74 11.87
N ASN A 108 7.45 2.93 13.07
CA ASN A 108 8.89 2.80 13.32
C ASN A 108 9.37 1.38 13.13
N VAL A 109 8.60 0.38 13.59
CA VAL A 109 8.95 -1.03 13.42
C VAL A 109 8.94 -1.39 11.95
N ILE A 110 7.92 -0.99 11.21
CA ILE A 110 7.83 -1.25 9.78
C ILE A 110 9.02 -0.63 9.05
N ASP A 111 9.31 0.64 9.32
CA ASP A 111 10.41 1.34 8.69
C ASP A 111 11.75 0.64 8.95
N LYS A 112 11.98 0.23 10.19
CA LYS A 112 13.21 -0.47 10.56
C LYS A 112 13.37 -1.78 9.79
N LEU A 113 12.31 -2.57 9.71
CA LEU A 113 12.37 -3.85 9.02
C LEU A 113 12.51 -3.69 7.51
N VAL A 114 11.87 -2.68 6.94
CA VAL A 114 12.03 -2.36 5.52
C VAL A 114 13.48 -1.97 5.21
N ARG A 115 14.09 -1.14 6.06
CA ARG A 115 15.48 -0.74 5.87
C ARG A 115 16.44 -1.91 6.00
N GLN A 116 16.19 -2.82 6.94
CA GLN A 116 16.98 -4.03 7.09
C GLN A 116 16.86 -4.93 5.86
N ALA A 117 15.66 -5.12 5.35
CA ALA A 117 15.44 -5.92 4.15
C ALA A 117 16.12 -5.29 2.94
N CYS A 118 16.11 -3.96 2.84
CA CYS A 118 16.79 -3.24 1.76
C CYS A 118 18.30 -3.52 1.78
N GLY A 119 18.91 -3.50 2.96
CA GLY A 119 20.33 -3.90 3.12
C GLY A 119 21.36 -2.99 2.48
N MET A 120 20.96 -1.79 2.10
CA MET A 120 21.84 -0.84 1.45
C MET A 120 22.18 0.35 2.33
#